data_4ecff8d6cc88905a9e661050897c6be3
#
_entry.id   4ecff8d6cc88905a9e661050897c6be3
#
_cell.length_a   1.000
_cell.length_b   1.000
_cell.length_c   1.000
_cell.angle_alpha   90.00
_cell.angle_beta   90.00
_cell.angle_gamma   90.00
#
_symmetry.space_group_name_H-M   'P 1'
#
loop_
_entity.id
_entity.type
_entity.pdbx_description
1 polymer ?
#
loop_
_entity_poly.entity_id
_entity_poly.type
_entity_poly.pdbx_seq_one_letter_code
_entity_poly.pdbx_strand_id
1 'polypeptide(L)'
;MPRLRAPRGDGELLFWPPAEEWPALVERNRRRRIEFAVRSGGDDLRPFPLLHADAPARPDGTPFRPIHTSFDKPVIVTGHQAEPFHPGVWVKNFLVRRLADAVGGSPLNLIVDTDAPRSSVLAVPEIIDGRLAVAGVRFADLRTDTALCEQRLDRDLLRSAARQVCETVHDPDRCRGMGFWAAVVAAAGQEGTDAAEALSAGRIAAEAELLGRTNFELAVSRLPWAEFLRR
;
A
#
# COMPACT_ATOMS: atom_id res chain seq x y z
N MET A 1 -5.43 -4.97 30.32
CA MET A 1 -4.66 -5.10 29.08
C MET A 1 -3.17 -4.96 29.42
N PRO A 2 -2.28 -5.80 28.87
CA PRO A 2 -0.85 -5.62 29.08
C PRO A 2 -0.44 -4.26 28.50
N ARG A 3 0.45 -3.55 29.21
CA ARG A 3 1.03 -2.31 28.69
C ARG A 3 2.03 -2.67 27.60
N LEU A 4 1.64 -2.45 26.34
CA LEU A 4 2.54 -2.61 25.21
C LEU A 4 3.61 -1.51 25.26
N ARG A 5 4.87 -1.89 25.10
CA ARG A 5 6.01 -0.97 25.01
C ARG A 5 6.71 -1.18 23.68
N ALA A 6 7.13 -0.09 23.07
CA ALA A 6 7.94 -0.18 21.86
C ALA A 6 9.22 -0.98 22.14
N PRO A 7 9.65 -1.84 21.22
CA PRO A 7 10.94 -2.53 21.29
C PRO A 7 12.08 -1.52 21.43
N ARG A 8 13.16 -1.93 22.11
CA ARG A 8 14.35 -1.09 22.30
C ARG A 8 15.57 -1.61 21.56
N GLY A 9 15.54 -2.88 21.16
CA GLY A 9 16.60 -3.51 20.37
C GLY A 9 16.47 -3.20 18.88
N ASP A 10 17.61 -3.11 18.19
CA ASP A 10 17.65 -2.97 16.74
C ASP A 10 17.08 -4.24 16.08
N GLY A 11 16.18 -4.05 15.10
CA GLY A 11 15.48 -5.15 14.42
C GLY A 11 14.36 -5.82 15.22
N GLU A 12 14.12 -5.43 16.46
CA GLU A 12 12.98 -5.95 17.24
C GLU A 12 11.65 -5.40 16.71
N LEU A 13 10.67 -6.29 16.62
CA LEU A 13 9.31 -5.95 16.19
C LEU A 13 8.30 -6.32 17.29
N LEU A 14 7.34 -5.44 17.52
CA LEU A 14 6.23 -5.70 18.43
C LEU A 14 4.98 -6.07 17.63
N PHE A 15 4.50 -7.28 17.85
CA PHE A 15 3.22 -7.75 17.32
C PHE A 15 2.24 -8.00 18.45
N TRP A 16 0.99 -7.54 18.26
CA TRP A 16 -0.10 -7.85 19.19
C TRP A 16 -1.38 -8.16 18.41
N PRO A 17 -1.90 -9.38 18.55
CA PRO A 17 -1.31 -10.52 19.24
C PRO A 17 0.00 -10.99 18.58
N PRO A 18 0.79 -11.89 19.25
CA PRO A 18 2.03 -12.43 18.70
C PRO A 18 1.85 -13.00 17.29
N ALA A 19 2.86 -12.84 16.42
CA ALA A 19 2.75 -13.18 15.00
C ALA A 19 2.48 -14.67 14.76
N GLU A 20 2.96 -15.54 15.63
CA GLU A 20 2.73 -16.97 15.62
C GLU A 20 1.26 -17.37 15.81
N GLU A 21 0.47 -16.49 16.44
CA GLU A 21 -0.97 -16.71 16.61
C GLU A 21 -1.81 -16.33 15.38
N TRP A 22 -1.24 -15.58 14.43
CA TRP A 22 -2.00 -15.02 13.32
C TRP A 22 -2.65 -16.07 12.39
N PRO A 23 -2.00 -17.20 12.03
CA PRO A 23 -2.66 -18.23 11.25
C PRO A 23 -3.90 -18.80 11.96
N ALA A 24 -3.82 -19.02 13.27
CA ALA A 24 -4.96 -19.49 14.07
C ALA A 24 -6.08 -18.44 14.15
N LEU A 25 -5.74 -17.15 14.20
CA LEU A 25 -6.71 -16.07 14.14
C LEU A 25 -7.45 -16.01 12.80
N VAL A 26 -6.74 -16.21 11.69
CA VAL A 26 -7.33 -16.25 10.34
C VAL A 26 -8.35 -17.40 10.26
N GLU A 27 -7.97 -18.60 10.70
CA GLU A 27 -8.86 -19.76 10.68
C GLU A 27 -10.09 -19.57 11.60
N ARG A 28 -9.90 -18.99 12.78
CA ARG A 28 -11.02 -18.65 13.69
C ARG A 28 -11.97 -17.64 13.04
N ASN A 29 -11.45 -16.62 12.37
CA ASN A 29 -12.26 -15.62 11.70
C ASN A 29 -13.01 -16.22 10.49
N ARG A 30 -12.38 -17.14 9.76
CA ARG A 30 -13.02 -17.89 8.68
C ARG A 30 -14.24 -18.68 9.19
N ARG A 31 -14.10 -19.41 10.28
CA ARG A 31 -15.20 -20.15 10.91
C ARG A 31 -16.34 -19.21 11.37
N ARG A 32 -16.01 -18.11 12.04
CA ARG A 32 -17.01 -17.12 12.47
C ARG A 32 -17.77 -16.51 11.29
N ARG A 33 -17.09 -16.24 10.19
CA ARG A 33 -17.73 -15.75 8.97
C ARG A 33 -18.74 -16.76 8.41
N ILE A 34 -18.37 -18.03 8.33
CA ILE A 34 -19.27 -19.11 7.90
C ILE A 34 -20.48 -19.22 8.84
N GLU A 35 -20.26 -19.22 10.14
CA GLU A 35 -21.33 -19.28 11.15
C GLU A 35 -22.29 -18.09 11.04
N PHE A 36 -21.74 -16.87 10.82
CA PHE A 36 -22.53 -15.68 10.60
C PHE A 36 -23.38 -15.78 9.34
N ALA A 37 -22.78 -16.17 8.23
CA ALA A 37 -23.45 -16.28 6.96
C ALA A 37 -24.58 -17.33 6.97
N VAL A 38 -24.37 -18.47 7.67
CA VAL A 38 -25.44 -19.48 7.85
C VAL A 38 -26.62 -18.89 8.65
N ARG A 39 -26.34 -18.10 9.68
CA ARG A 39 -27.40 -17.43 10.48
C ARG A 39 -28.15 -16.35 9.70
N SER A 40 -27.48 -15.68 8.76
CA SER A 40 -28.05 -14.60 7.94
C SER A 40 -28.81 -15.14 6.70
N GLY A 41 -29.04 -16.44 6.58
CA GLY A 41 -29.76 -17.04 5.47
C GLY A 41 -28.93 -17.35 4.22
N GLY A 42 -27.60 -17.26 4.30
CA GLY A 42 -26.66 -17.68 3.26
C GLY A 42 -26.38 -16.66 2.15
N ASP A 43 -27.12 -15.55 2.06
CA ASP A 43 -26.88 -14.52 1.03
C ASP A 43 -25.53 -13.84 1.20
N ASP A 44 -25.02 -13.73 2.42
CA ASP A 44 -23.70 -13.18 2.74
C ASP A 44 -22.53 -14.11 2.33
N LEU A 45 -22.83 -15.33 1.89
CA LEU A 45 -21.84 -16.29 1.39
C LEU A 45 -21.45 -16.07 -0.08
N ARG A 46 -22.15 -15.20 -0.79
CA ARG A 46 -21.81 -14.94 -2.20
C ARG A 46 -20.43 -14.26 -2.27
N PRO A 47 -19.58 -14.69 -3.23
CA PRO A 47 -18.32 -14.01 -3.49
C PRO A 47 -18.62 -12.54 -3.77
N PHE A 48 -17.98 -11.65 -3.00
CA PHE A 48 -18.07 -10.22 -3.28
C PHE A 48 -16.92 -9.88 -4.22
N PRO A 49 -17.18 -9.39 -5.45
CA PRO A 49 -16.13 -8.92 -6.32
C PRO A 49 -15.54 -7.65 -5.71
N LEU A 50 -14.33 -7.73 -5.16
CA LEU A 50 -13.59 -6.56 -4.68
C LEU A 50 -13.16 -5.64 -5.84
N LEU A 51 -13.22 -6.14 -7.08
CA LEU A 51 -12.93 -5.40 -8.29
C LEU A 51 -14.00 -5.69 -9.34
N HIS A 52 -14.46 -4.63 -10.00
CA HIS A 52 -15.25 -4.77 -11.22
C HIS A 52 -14.38 -5.37 -12.34
N ALA A 53 -15.02 -6.08 -13.27
CA ALA A 53 -14.37 -6.60 -14.47
C ALA A 53 -13.72 -5.48 -15.33
N ASP A 54 -14.18 -4.24 -15.14
CA ASP A 54 -13.73 -3.04 -15.86
C ASP A 54 -12.61 -2.28 -15.12
N ALA A 55 -11.99 -2.87 -14.09
CA ALA A 55 -10.84 -2.25 -13.44
C ALA A 55 -9.72 -2.03 -14.49
N PRO A 56 -9.08 -0.84 -14.51
CA PRO A 56 -8.05 -0.56 -15.49
C PRO A 56 -6.91 -1.56 -15.36
N ALA A 57 -6.29 -1.91 -16.48
CA ALA A 57 -5.15 -2.81 -16.50
C ALA A 57 -4.02 -2.25 -15.61
N ARG A 58 -3.17 -3.14 -15.08
CA ARG A 58 -1.96 -2.74 -14.35
C ARG A 58 -1.07 -1.88 -15.24
N PRO A 59 -0.14 -1.08 -14.66
CA PRO A 59 0.82 -0.30 -15.44
C PRO A 59 1.66 -1.11 -16.43
N ASP A 60 1.82 -2.42 -16.20
CA ASP A 60 2.49 -3.38 -17.08
C ASP A 60 1.57 -3.95 -18.18
N GLY A 61 0.34 -3.47 -18.31
CA GLY A 61 -0.64 -3.93 -19.28
C GLY A 61 -1.35 -5.25 -18.90
N THR A 62 -0.99 -5.86 -17.77
CA THR A 62 -1.68 -7.08 -17.34
C THR A 62 -3.06 -6.75 -16.77
N PRO A 63 -4.13 -7.49 -17.17
CA PRO A 63 -5.45 -7.24 -16.64
C PRO A 63 -5.49 -7.55 -15.13
N PHE A 64 -6.18 -6.70 -14.37
CA PHE A 64 -6.51 -7.04 -13.00
C PHE A 64 -7.40 -8.29 -13.00
N ARG A 65 -6.94 -9.34 -12.33
CA ARG A 65 -7.82 -10.46 -12.05
C ARG A 65 -8.74 -10.07 -10.89
N PRO A 66 -10.06 -10.24 -11.02
CA PRO A 66 -10.97 -9.99 -9.92
C PRO A 66 -10.51 -10.76 -8.68
N ILE A 67 -10.35 -10.06 -7.55
CA ILE A 67 -10.20 -10.74 -6.27
C ILE A 67 -11.61 -11.16 -5.86
N HIS A 68 -11.92 -12.43 -6.10
CA HIS A 68 -13.12 -13.03 -5.52
C HIS A 68 -12.82 -13.38 -4.07
N THR A 69 -13.58 -12.83 -3.15
CA THR A 69 -13.60 -13.30 -1.78
C THR A 69 -14.30 -14.67 -1.79
N SER A 70 -13.55 -15.74 -2.02
CA SER A 70 -14.09 -17.07 -1.80
C SER A 70 -13.95 -17.44 -0.32
N PHE A 71 -14.86 -18.29 0.18
CA PHE A 71 -14.75 -18.81 1.55
C PHE A 71 -13.49 -19.65 1.74
N ASP A 72 -12.97 -20.21 0.65
CA ASP A 72 -11.82 -21.11 0.67
C ASP A 72 -10.48 -20.39 0.76
N LYS A 73 -10.44 -19.09 0.37
CA LYS A 73 -9.23 -18.28 0.39
C LYS A 73 -9.43 -17.01 1.20
N PRO A 74 -8.83 -16.91 2.38
CA PRO A 74 -8.91 -15.69 3.17
C PRO A 74 -8.20 -14.53 2.45
N VAL A 75 -8.78 -13.34 2.50
CA VAL A 75 -8.11 -12.11 2.10
C VAL A 75 -7.46 -11.50 3.35
N ILE A 76 -6.14 -11.33 3.29
CA ILE A 76 -5.37 -10.71 4.36
C ILE A 76 -5.14 -9.26 3.95
N VAL A 77 -5.66 -8.34 4.79
CA VAL A 77 -5.76 -6.93 4.43
C VAL A 77 -4.86 -6.09 5.33
N THR A 78 -4.16 -5.13 4.74
CA THR A 78 -3.62 -3.96 5.42
C THR A 78 -4.11 -2.70 4.73
N GLY A 79 -3.89 -1.52 5.34
CA GLY A 79 -4.25 -0.27 4.71
C GLY A 79 -3.42 0.90 5.22
N HIS A 80 -3.20 1.86 4.32
CA HIS A 80 -2.54 3.13 4.60
C HIS A 80 -2.90 4.16 3.54
N GLN A 81 -2.61 5.46 3.83
CA GLN A 81 -2.67 6.53 2.85
C GLN A 81 -1.75 6.24 1.66
N ALA A 82 -2.05 6.87 0.51
CA ALA A 82 -1.30 6.68 -0.73
C ALA A 82 0.11 7.30 -0.70
N GLU A 83 0.38 8.21 0.22
CA GLU A 83 1.67 8.92 0.34
C GLU A 83 2.87 7.98 0.51
N PRO A 84 4.10 8.40 0.14
CA PRO A 84 5.32 7.75 0.56
C PRO A 84 5.40 7.71 2.10
N PHE A 85 5.48 6.53 2.68
CA PHE A 85 5.43 6.36 4.12
C PHE A 85 6.72 5.75 4.69
N HIS A 86 6.92 5.96 5.98
CA HIS A 86 8.06 5.47 6.71
C HIS A 86 8.21 3.93 6.61
N PRO A 87 9.42 3.38 6.50
CA PRO A 87 9.66 1.93 6.41
C PRO A 87 8.94 1.11 7.48
N GLY A 88 8.81 1.63 8.72
CA GLY A 88 8.05 0.99 9.80
C GLY A 88 6.56 0.83 9.53
N VAL A 89 5.99 1.62 8.62
CA VAL A 89 4.62 1.44 8.11
C VAL A 89 4.63 0.47 6.93
N TRP A 90 5.61 0.59 6.05
CA TRP A 90 5.74 -0.24 4.85
C TRP A 90 5.97 -1.72 5.15
N VAL A 91 6.58 -2.05 6.29
CA VAL A 91 6.75 -3.43 6.75
C VAL A 91 5.43 -4.21 6.82
N LYS A 92 4.30 -3.55 7.00
CA LYS A 92 2.97 -4.20 7.01
C LYS A 92 2.65 -4.89 5.67
N ASN A 93 3.06 -4.32 4.54
CA ASN A 93 2.84 -4.91 3.22
C ASN A 93 3.56 -6.26 3.09
N PHE A 94 4.78 -6.36 3.62
CA PHE A 94 5.55 -7.59 3.64
C PHE A 94 4.93 -8.65 4.57
N LEU A 95 4.45 -8.22 5.74
CA LEU A 95 3.82 -9.11 6.71
C LEU A 95 2.51 -9.68 6.19
N VAL A 96 1.68 -8.85 5.54
CA VAL A 96 0.43 -9.28 4.91
C VAL A 96 0.70 -10.34 3.84
N ARG A 97 1.73 -10.15 3.01
CA ARG A 97 2.14 -11.15 2.03
C ARG A 97 2.56 -12.46 2.69
N ARG A 98 3.46 -12.40 3.70
CA ARG A 98 3.92 -13.59 4.42
C ARG A 98 2.77 -14.36 5.06
N LEU A 99 1.85 -13.65 5.71
CA LEU A 99 0.69 -14.28 6.33
C LEU A 99 -0.23 -14.90 5.27
N ALA A 100 -0.51 -14.18 4.18
CA ALA A 100 -1.34 -14.71 3.10
C ALA A 100 -0.74 -16.00 2.51
N ASP A 101 0.56 -16.02 2.24
CA ASP A 101 1.25 -17.22 1.75
C ASP A 101 1.16 -18.38 2.76
N ALA A 102 1.31 -18.11 4.06
CA ALA A 102 1.25 -19.13 5.12
C ALA A 102 -0.15 -19.76 5.30
N VAL A 103 -1.22 -19.02 4.98
CA VAL A 103 -2.61 -19.49 5.15
C VAL A 103 -3.30 -19.81 3.82
N GLY A 104 -2.57 -19.80 2.70
CA GLY A 104 -3.13 -19.99 1.36
C GLY A 104 -4.12 -18.92 0.93
N GLY A 105 -3.96 -17.70 1.47
CA GLY A 105 -4.82 -16.54 1.23
C GLY A 105 -4.31 -15.61 0.12
N SER A 106 -4.98 -14.48 -0.02
CA SER A 106 -4.62 -13.40 -0.94
C SER A 106 -4.25 -12.13 -0.17
N PRO A 107 -3.08 -11.51 -0.41
CA PRO A 107 -2.70 -10.26 0.23
C PRO A 107 -3.36 -9.07 -0.46
N LEU A 108 -3.87 -8.14 0.31
CA LEU A 108 -4.49 -6.91 -0.18
C LEU A 108 -4.00 -5.70 0.62
N ASN A 109 -3.51 -4.68 -0.09
CA ASN A 109 -3.26 -3.36 0.46
C ASN A 109 -4.42 -2.43 0.07
N LEU A 110 -5.18 -1.94 1.04
CA LEU A 110 -6.14 -0.87 0.82
C LEU A 110 -5.41 0.48 0.86
N ILE A 111 -5.55 1.24 -0.20
CA ILE A 111 -4.97 2.57 -0.32
C ILE A 111 -6.06 3.59 0.01
N VAL A 112 -5.89 4.30 1.12
CA VAL A 112 -6.78 5.37 1.55
C VAL A 112 -6.41 6.62 0.75
N ASP A 113 -7.02 6.77 -0.41
CA ASP A 113 -6.81 7.84 -1.38
C ASP A 113 -7.81 8.98 -1.24
N THR A 114 -8.83 8.77 -0.41
CA THR A 114 -9.87 9.75 -0.07
C THR A 114 -9.44 10.78 0.98
N ASP A 115 -8.29 10.54 1.60
CA ASP A 115 -7.70 11.50 2.54
C ASP A 115 -6.89 12.59 1.80
N ALA A 116 -6.86 13.79 2.38
CA ALA A 116 -5.96 14.84 1.94
C ALA A 116 -4.50 14.51 2.33
N PRO A 117 -3.50 14.87 1.51
CA PRO A 117 -2.10 14.61 1.80
C PRO A 117 -1.61 15.42 2.99
N ARG A 118 -0.73 14.82 3.79
CA ARG A 118 -0.10 15.49 4.93
C ARG A 118 1.07 16.39 4.53
N SER A 119 1.79 16.00 3.49
CA SER A 119 2.98 16.66 3.02
C SER A 119 3.25 16.41 1.55
N SER A 120 3.78 17.42 0.87
CA SER A 120 4.38 17.30 -0.47
C SER A 120 5.91 17.26 -0.41
N VAL A 121 6.48 17.05 0.79
CA VAL A 121 7.91 17.04 1.04
C VAL A 121 8.33 15.72 1.63
N LEU A 122 9.34 15.11 1.05
CA LEU A 122 10.01 13.91 1.58
C LEU A 122 11.12 14.31 2.54
N ALA A 123 11.20 13.61 3.66
CA ALA A 123 12.33 13.67 4.57
C ALA A 123 13.40 12.70 4.07
N VAL A 124 14.50 13.21 3.53
CA VAL A 124 15.61 12.42 3.00
C VAL A 124 16.79 12.51 3.98
N PRO A 125 17.32 11.38 4.48
CA PRO A 125 18.50 11.42 5.34
C PRO A 125 19.71 11.88 4.54
N GLU A 126 20.48 12.80 5.13
CA GLU A 126 21.75 13.28 4.59
C GLU A 126 22.84 13.29 5.67
N ILE A 127 24.10 13.33 5.27
CA ILE A 127 25.22 13.47 6.18
C ILE A 127 25.88 14.82 5.93
N ILE A 128 25.83 15.69 6.92
CA ILE A 128 26.48 17.00 6.91
C ILE A 128 27.55 16.99 8.02
N ASP A 129 28.80 17.25 7.64
CA ASP A 129 29.94 17.27 8.58
C ASP A 129 30.02 16.02 9.46
N GLY A 130 29.76 14.83 8.90
CA GLY A 130 29.77 13.56 9.59
C GLY A 130 28.61 13.32 10.56
N ARG A 131 27.58 14.18 10.53
CA ARG A 131 26.36 14.04 11.35
C ARG A 131 25.14 13.76 10.48
N LEU A 132 24.28 12.89 10.99
CA LEU A 132 23.00 12.65 10.35
C LEU A 132 22.10 13.90 10.44
N ALA A 133 21.66 14.38 9.31
CA ALA A 133 20.68 15.45 9.13
C ALA A 133 19.51 14.97 8.27
N VAL A 134 18.52 15.82 8.04
CA VAL A 134 17.36 15.53 7.20
C VAL A 134 17.18 16.68 6.22
N ALA A 135 17.26 16.36 4.93
CA ALA A 135 16.89 17.28 3.85
C ALA A 135 15.40 17.13 3.51
N GLY A 136 14.75 18.25 3.23
CA GLY A 136 13.39 18.27 2.72
C GLY A 136 13.37 18.33 1.20
N VAL A 137 12.90 17.29 0.52
CA VAL A 137 12.77 17.26 -0.94
C VAL A 137 11.30 17.37 -1.34
N ARG A 138 10.94 18.49 -2.00
CA ARG A 138 9.57 18.69 -2.50
C ARG A 138 9.35 17.83 -3.74
N PHE A 139 8.42 16.89 -3.69
CA PHE A 139 8.12 15.97 -4.78
C PHE A 139 6.81 16.29 -5.53
N ALA A 140 5.93 17.09 -4.92
CA ALA A 140 4.63 17.42 -5.47
C ALA A 140 4.19 18.83 -5.07
N ASP A 141 3.12 19.29 -5.69
CA ASP A 141 2.36 20.49 -5.34
C ASP A 141 0.93 20.10 -5.00
N LEU A 142 0.78 19.37 -3.89
CA LEU A 142 -0.50 18.85 -3.46
C LEU A 142 -1.18 19.80 -2.47
N ARG A 143 -2.49 19.92 -2.64
CA ARG A 143 -3.35 20.67 -1.71
C ARG A 143 -3.67 19.80 -0.50
N THR A 144 -3.52 20.37 0.68
CA THR A 144 -3.78 19.68 1.96
C THR A 144 -5.25 19.69 2.39
N ASP A 145 -6.13 20.23 1.57
CA ASP A 145 -7.58 20.29 1.77
C ASP A 145 -8.37 19.48 0.74
N THR A 146 -7.69 18.71 -0.12
CA THR A 146 -8.28 17.98 -1.23
C THR A 146 -7.79 16.54 -1.20
N ALA A 147 -8.68 15.58 -1.44
CA ALA A 147 -8.34 14.16 -1.47
C ALA A 147 -7.29 13.83 -2.53
N LEU A 148 -6.43 12.83 -2.28
CA LEU A 148 -5.38 12.44 -3.23
C LEU A 148 -5.93 11.93 -4.55
N CYS A 149 -7.07 11.23 -4.52
CA CYS A 149 -7.75 10.74 -5.73
C CYS A 149 -8.33 11.87 -6.63
N GLU A 150 -8.38 13.10 -6.14
CA GLU A 150 -8.85 14.29 -6.89
C GLU A 150 -7.68 15.15 -7.40
N GLN A 151 -6.43 14.77 -7.12
CA GLN A 151 -5.24 15.53 -7.45
C GLN A 151 -4.37 14.80 -8.47
N ARG A 152 -3.46 15.52 -9.10
CA ARG A 152 -2.50 14.99 -10.06
C ARG A 152 -1.09 15.39 -9.67
N LEU A 153 -0.11 14.58 -10.07
CA LEU A 153 1.30 14.86 -9.87
C LEU A 153 1.92 15.49 -11.11
N ASP A 154 2.73 16.52 -10.90
CA ASP A 154 3.53 17.13 -11.95
C ASP A 154 4.78 16.28 -12.25
N ARG A 155 4.96 15.87 -13.49
CA ARG A 155 6.06 14.99 -13.92
C ARG A 155 7.43 15.63 -13.81
N ASP A 156 7.53 16.92 -14.07
CA ASP A 156 8.82 17.62 -14.05
C ASP A 156 9.27 17.87 -12.61
N LEU A 157 8.31 18.16 -11.72
CA LEU A 157 8.58 18.23 -10.28
C LEU A 157 9.01 16.87 -9.73
N LEU A 158 8.34 15.78 -10.13
CA LEU A 158 8.73 14.42 -9.75
C LEU A 158 10.15 14.06 -10.24
N ARG A 159 10.51 14.38 -11.49
CA ARG A 159 11.86 14.16 -12.03
C ARG A 159 12.90 14.97 -11.29
N SER A 160 12.58 16.21 -10.92
CA SER A 160 13.45 17.06 -10.14
C SER A 160 13.67 16.48 -8.74
N ALA A 161 12.59 16.05 -8.08
CA ALA A 161 12.66 15.40 -6.77
C ALA A 161 13.50 14.12 -6.82
N ALA A 162 13.30 13.27 -7.82
CA ALA A 162 14.09 12.05 -7.99
C ALA A 162 15.60 12.34 -8.08
N ARG A 163 16.01 13.35 -8.86
CA ARG A 163 17.41 13.77 -8.94
C ARG A 163 17.92 14.28 -7.60
N GLN A 164 17.17 15.17 -6.95
CA GLN A 164 17.55 15.73 -5.67
C GLN A 164 17.70 14.67 -4.57
N VAL A 165 16.82 13.66 -4.53
CA VAL A 165 16.95 12.52 -3.60
C VAL A 165 18.26 11.78 -3.83
N CYS A 166 18.61 11.47 -5.10
CA CYS A 166 19.84 10.78 -5.43
C CYS A 166 21.09 11.60 -5.09
N GLU A 167 21.08 12.90 -5.34
CA GLU A 167 22.16 13.83 -4.98
C GLU A 167 22.34 13.91 -3.46
N THR A 168 21.24 13.96 -2.70
CA THR A 168 21.27 14.04 -1.23
C THR A 168 21.84 12.77 -0.59
N VAL A 169 21.52 11.59 -1.14
CA VAL A 169 21.99 10.30 -0.59
C VAL A 169 23.48 10.05 -0.87
N HIS A 170 24.11 10.79 -1.82
CA HIS A 170 25.53 10.69 -2.20
C HIS A 170 26.03 9.29 -2.58
N ASP A 171 25.13 8.33 -2.80
CA ASP A 171 25.48 6.95 -3.14
C ASP A 171 24.56 6.43 -4.25
N PRO A 172 25.03 6.47 -5.52
CA PRO A 172 24.23 6.01 -6.65
C PRO A 172 23.87 4.52 -6.54
N ASP A 173 24.70 3.69 -5.91
CA ASP A 173 24.41 2.26 -5.72
C ASP A 173 23.36 2.00 -4.64
N ARG A 174 23.19 2.95 -3.72
CA ARG A 174 22.13 2.93 -2.69
C ARG A 174 20.85 3.61 -3.13
N CYS A 175 20.88 4.34 -4.25
CA CYS A 175 19.68 4.97 -4.83
C CYS A 175 18.77 3.92 -5.50
N ARG A 176 18.57 2.76 -4.84
CA ARG A 176 17.69 1.66 -5.30
C ARG A 176 16.22 2.07 -5.44
N GLY A 177 15.85 3.26 -5.00
CA GLY A 177 14.53 3.85 -5.20
C GLY A 177 14.26 4.38 -6.60
N MET A 178 15.19 4.24 -7.57
CA MET A 178 14.98 4.74 -8.93
C MET A 178 13.81 4.05 -9.63
N GLY A 179 13.58 2.75 -9.37
CA GLY A 179 12.41 2.03 -9.86
C GLY A 179 11.10 2.65 -9.39
N PHE A 180 11.03 3.07 -8.12
CA PHE A 180 9.90 3.83 -7.56
C PHE A 180 9.65 5.10 -8.37
N TRP A 181 10.65 5.98 -8.50
CA TRP A 181 10.51 7.26 -9.18
C TRP A 181 10.18 7.12 -10.66
N ALA A 182 10.82 6.17 -11.35
CA ALA A 182 10.54 5.89 -12.76
C ALA A 182 9.07 5.48 -12.96
N ALA A 183 8.54 4.62 -12.09
CA ALA A 183 7.15 4.17 -12.15
C ALA A 183 6.16 5.31 -11.82
N VAL A 184 6.45 6.14 -10.80
CA VAL A 184 5.61 7.29 -10.46
C VAL A 184 5.54 8.29 -11.63
N VAL A 185 6.69 8.65 -12.22
CA VAL A 185 6.78 9.57 -13.37
C VAL A 185 6.05 9.02 -14.59
N ALA A 186 6.18 7.72 -14.85
CA ALA A 186 5.50 7.07 -15.96
C ALA A 186 3.98 7.09 -15.78
N ALA A 187 3.51 6.70 -14.60
CA ALA A 187 2.08 6.68 -14.26
C ALA A 187 1.47 8.09 -14.26
N ALA A 188 2.15 9.08 -13.67
CA ALA A 188 1.71 10.48 -13.68
C ALA A 188 1.61 11.10 -15.10
N GLY A 189 2.22 10.44 -16.10
CA GLY A 189 2.11 10.85 -17.53
C GLY A 189 0.91 10.25 -18.24
N GLN A 190 0.20 9.33 -17.65
CA GLN A 190 -0.96 8.70 -18.26
C GLN A 190 -2.21 9.57 -18.05
N GLU A 191 -3.05 9.67 -19.06
CA GLU A 191 -4.31 10.40 -18.95
C GLU A 191 -5.22 9.72 -17.94
N GLY A 192 -5.87 10.52 -17.10
CA GLY A 192 -6.80 10.03 -16.08
C GLY A 192 -6.15 9.56 -14.78
N THR A 193 -4.84 9.36 -14.71
CA THR A 193 -4.15 8.91 -13.49
C THR A 193 -4.15 10.00 -12.41
N ASP A 194 -4.64 9.68 -11.24
CA ASP A 194 -4.58 10.55 -10.07
C ASP A 194 -3.27 10.39 -9.27
N ALA A 195 -3.08 11.24 -8.26
CA ALA A 195 -1.86 11.24 -7.45
C ALA A 195 -1.68 9.93 -6.65
N ALA A 196 -2.77 9.34 -6.16
CA ALA A 196 -2.73 8.10 -5.40
C ALA A 196 -2.33 6.91 -6.28
N GLU A 197 -2.89 6.82 -7.49
CA GLU A 197 -2.56 5.80 -8.49
C GLU A 197 -1.10 5.89 -8.90
N ALA A 198 -0.60 7.10 -9.17
CA ALA A 198 0.81 7.29 -9.53
C ALA A 198 1.76 6.87 -8.40
N LEU A 199 1.48 7.23 -7.14
CA LEU A 199 2.27 6.82 -5.98
C LEU A 199 2.19 5.31 -5.73
N SER A 200 1.02 4.70 -5.97
CA SER A 200 0.85 3.24 -5.92
C SER A 200 1.72 2.52 -6.94
N ALA A 201 1.81 3.03 -8.18
CA ALA A 201 2.70 2.47 -9.19
C ALA A 201 4.16 2.44 -8.72
N GLY A 202 4.63 3.50 -8.07
CA GLY A 202 5.97 3.56 -7.47
C GLY A 202 6.18 2.50 -6.37
N ARG A 203 5.24 2.36 -5.44
CA ARG A 203 5.33 1.34 -4.37
C ARG A 203 5.36 -0.07 -4.94
N ILE A 204 4.48 -0.36 -5.90
CA ILE A 204 4.42 -1.67 -6.57
C ILE A 204 5.76 -1.98 -7.24
N ALA A 205 6.37 -1.02 -7.93
CA ALA A 205 7.68 -1.19 -8.55
C ALA A 205 8.78 -1.47 -7.52
N ALA A 206 8.81 -0.70 -6.42
CA ALA A 206 9.79 -0.89 -5.35
C ALA A 206 9.60 -2.24 -4.62
N GLU A 207 8.37 -2.68 -4.36
CA GLU A 207 8.08 -3.97 -3.76
C GLU A 207 8.47 -5.14 -4.69
N ALA A 208 8.24 -4.99 -5.99
CA ALA A 208 8.67 -5.99 -6.98
C ALA A 208 10.20 -6.14 -7.01
N GLU A 209 10.93 -5.02 -6.94
CA GLU A 209 12.40 -5.01 -6.90
C GLU A 209 12.94 -5.66 -5.63
N LEU A 210 12.35 -5.34 -4.47
CA LEU A 210 12.84 -5.81 -3.17
C LEU A 210 12.46 -7.27 -2.86
N LEU A 211 11.31 -7.75 -3.35
CA LEU A 211 10.72 -9.03 -2.97
C LEU A 211 10.52 -9.99 -4.15
N GLY A 212 10.70 -9.53 -5.38
CA GLY A 212 10.34 -10.28 -6.59
C GLY A 212 8.82 -10.52 -6.73
N ARG A 213 8.01 -9.91 -5.87
CA ARG A 213 6.53 -10.08 -5.82
C ARG A 213 5.88 -8.80 -5.33
N THR A 214 4.66 -8.54 -5.79
CA THR A 214 3.84 -7.41 -5.35
C THR A 214 2.59 -7.89 -4.64
N ASN A 215 2.11 -7.09 -3.68
CA ASN A 215 0.75 -7.23 -3.16
C ASN A 215 -0.24 -6.64 -4.18
N PHE A 216 -1.48 -7.05 -4.03
CA PHE A 216 -2.57 -6.39 -4.71
C PHE A 216 -2.89 -5.07 -3.98
N GLU A 217 -2.98 -3.97 -4.71
CA GLU A 217 -3.41 -2.67 -4.17
C GLU A 217 -4.79 -2.30 -4.72
N LEU A 218 -5.64 -1.76 -3.84
CA LEU A 218 -6.99 -1.30 -4.17
C LEU A 218 -7.24 0.05 -3.50
N ALA A 219 -7.52 1.05 -4.30
CA ALA A 219 -7.90 2.37 -3.80
C ALA A 219 -9.30 2.33 -3.17
N VAL A 220 -9.47 2.98 -2.03
CA VAL A 220 -10.74 3.05 -1.30
C VAL A 220 -11.81 3.73 -2.15
N SER A 221 -11.45 4.77 -2.92
CA SER A 221 -12.36 5.44 -3.86
C SER A 221 -12.92 4.50 -4.94
N ARG A 222 -12.20 3.43 -5.29
CA ARG A 222 -12.57 2.44 -6.31
C ARG A 222 -13.39 1.27 -5.76
N LEU A 223 -13.68 1.24 -4.45
CA LEU A 223 -14.54 0.22 -3.86
C LEU A 223 -15.98 0.38 -4.37
N PRO A 224 -16.72 -0.71 -4.61
CA PRO A 224 -18.10 -0.67 -5.07
C PRO A 224 -19.05 -0.31 -3.93
N TRP A 225 -18.94 0.90 -3.39
CA TRP A 225 -19.69 1.39 -2.23
C TRP A 225 -21.20 1.25 -2.39
N ALA A 226 -21.73 1.51 -3.60
CA ALA A 226 -23.17 1.38 -3.86
C ALA A 226 -23.68 -0.06 -3.67
N GLU A 227 -22.84 -1.05 -3.87
CA GLU A 227 -23.17 -2.46 -3.65
C GLU A 227 -23.03 -2.86 -2.18
N PHE A 228 -22.03 -2.31 -1.46
CA PHE A 228 -21.91 -2.47 -0.01
C PHE A 228 -23.12 -1.91 0.75
N LEU A 229 -23.62 -0.75 0.32
CA LEU A 229 -24.72 -0.06 1.01
C LEU A 229 -26.10 -0.66 0.73
N ARG A 230 -26.24 -1.57 -0.25
CA ARG A 230 -27.50 -2.26 -0.59
C ARG A 230 -27.69 -3.58 0.15
N ARG A 231 -26.68 -4.04 0.86
CA ARG A 231 -26.68 -5.28 1.65
C ARG A 231 -26.81 -4.98 3.14
#